data_29a8a5eeeb11080257af1194854fa1b5
#
_entry.id   29a8a5eeeb11080257af1194854fa1b5
#
_cell.length_a   1.000
_cell.length_b   1.000
_cell.length_c   1.000
_cell.angle_alpha   90.00
_cell.angle_beta   90.00
_cell.angle_gamma   90.00
#
_symmetry.space_group_name_H-M   'P 1'
#
loop_
_entity.id
_entity.type
_entity.pdbx_description
1 polymer ?
#
loop_
_entity_poly.entity_id
_entity_poly.type
_entity_poly.pdbx_seq_one_letter_code
_entity_poly.pdbx_strand_id
1 'polypeptide(L)'
;VEDAVGGQIDYAMLVKQYGAGPVEPGCYSPPECTGIVVKPISGNPNKRHISTSYVERQNLSMRKGIRRFTRLTNAFSKKLENHMHAISIYFMHYNFARVHQTLRVTPAVEARVSDHVWTLEEIVGLVEAGEASDSAVVAKGWAKRRAAKTDE
;
A
#
# COMPACT_ATOMS: atom_id res chain seq x y z
N VAL A 1 5.73 -6.26 -9.12
CA VAL A 1 6.57 -5.39 -8.27
C VAL A 1 7.45 -4.50 -9.14
N GLU A 2 8.15 -5.04 -10.12
CA GLU A 2 9.02 -4.30 -11.05
C GLU A 2 8.24 -3.19 -11.79
N ASP A 3 7.04 -3.51 -12.29
CA ASP A 3 6.17 -2.55 -12.98
C ASP A 3 5.71 -1.38 -12.09
N ALA A 4 5.63 -1.61 -10.77
CA ALA A 4 5.16 -0.60 -9.82
C ALA A 4 6.27 0.29 -9.27
N VAL A 5 7.53 -0.17 -9.24
CA VAL A 5 8.63 0.48 -8.53
C VAL A 5 9.84 0.76 -9.44
N GLY A 6 9.74 0.40 -10.73
CA GLY A 6 10.75 0.73 -11.75
C GLY A 6 12.12 0.09 -11.55
N GLY A 7 12.21 -1.04 -10.87
CA GLY A 7 13.46 -1.79 -10.70
C GLY A 7 14.49 -1.14 -9.74
N GLN A 8 14.17 -0.03 -9.11
CA GLN A 8 15.08 0.72 -8.22
C GLN A 8 15.07 0.24 -6.76
N ILE A 9 14.53 -0.95 -6.51
CA ILE A 9 14.46 -1.51 -5.16
C ILE A 9 15.18 -2.84 -5.05
N ASP A 10 15.77 -3.06 -3.89
CA ASP A 10 16.30 -4.35 -3.48
C ASP A 10 15.15 -5.23 -3.01
N TYR A 11 14.80 -6.25 -3.78
CA TYR A 11 13.67 -7.12 -3.48
C TYR A 11 14.08 -8.59 -3.45
N ALA A 12 13.70 -9.28 -2.37
CA ALA A 12 13.83 -10.72 -2.24
C ALA A 12 12.52 -11.35 -1.78
N MET A 13 12.27 -12.56 -2.26
CA MET A 13 11.14 -13.38 -1.85
C MET A 13 11.62 -14.51 -0.96
N LEU A 14 10.96 -14.69 0.18
CA LEU A 14 11.19 -15.80 1.10
C LEU A 14 10.00 -16.75 1.00
N VAL A 15 10.26 -17.99 0.61
CA VAL A 15 9.26 -19.04 0.47
C VAL A 15 9.49 -20.08 1.57
N LYS A 16 8.52 -20.23 2.46
CA LYS A 16 8.51 -21.29 3.49
C LYS A 16 7.96 -22.56 2.85
N GLN A 17 8.69 -23.66 3.00
CA GLN A 17 8.24 -24.99 2.61
C GLN A 17 7.65 -25.68 3.83
N TYR A 18 6.49 -26.29 3.65
CA TYR A 18 5.79 -26.99 4.71
C TYR A 18 5.72 -28.48 4.38
N GLY A 19 5.93 -29.32 5.40
CA GLY A 19 5.74 -30.76 5.30
C GLY A 19 4.26 -31.16 5.20
N ALA A 20 4.01 -32.45 5.10
CA ALA A 20 2.66 -32.98 5.17
C ALA A 20 2.02 -32.60 6.52
N GLY A 21 0.79 -32.07 6.46
CA GLY A 21 0.03 -31.78 7.67
C GLY A 21 -0.28 -33.04 8.49
N PRO A 22 -0.76 -32.91 9.74
CA PRO A 22 -1.11 -34.02 10.58
C PRO A 22 -2.15 -34.91 9.91
N VAL A 23 -1.94 -36.22 10.00
CA VAL A 23 -2.76 -37.25 9.33
C VAL A 23 -4.11 -37.44 10.01
N GLU A 24 -4.30 -36.96 11.24
CA GLU A 24 -5.53 -37.17 12.00
C GLU A 24 -6.60 -36.15 11.67
N PRO A 25 -7.79 -36.57 11.21
CA PRO A 25 -8.91 -35.66 10.95
C PRO A 25 -9.41 -35.06 12.27
N GLY A 26 -9.45 -33.72 12.32
CA GLY A 26 -9.95 -32.94 13.47
C GLY A 26 -8.87 -32.25 14.31
N CYS A 27 -7.61 -32.55 14.10
CA CYS A 27 -6.52 -31.85 14.77
C CYS A 27 -6.04 -30.65 13.92
N TYR A 28 -6.33 -29.44 14.38
CA TYR A 28 -5.77 -28.22 13.77
C TYR A 28 -4.36 -27.99 14.28
N SER A 29 -3.40 -28.67 13.66
CA SER A 29 -1.98 -28.34 13.82
C SER A 29 -1.47 -27.76 12.52
N PRO A 30 -0.86 -26.57 12.52
CA PRO A 30 -0.24 -26.05 11.31
C PRO A 30 0.87 -27.00 10.87
N PRO A 31 1.05 -27.22 9.55
CA PRO A 31 2.12 -28.07 9.04
C PRO A 31 3.49 -27.52 9.47
N GLU A 32 4.41 -28.41 9.79
CA GLU A 32 5.77 -28.04 10.20
C GLU A 32 6.54 -27.40 9.03
N CYS A 33 7.24 -26.29 9.29
CA CYS A 33 8.09 -25.65 8.30
C CYS A 33 9.37 -26.49 8.12
N THR A 34 9.50 -27.20 7.00
CA THR A 34 10.61 -28.10 6.68
C THR A 34 11.78 -27.41 6.00
N GLY A 35 11.56 -26.22 5.44
CA GLY A 35 12.63 -25.50 4.78
C GLY A 35 12.26 -24.06 4.42
N ILE A 36 13.28 -23.27 4.13
CA ILE A 36 13.13 -21.88 3.69
C ILE A 36 13.99 -21.67 2.44
N VAL A 37 13.36 -21.20 1.37
CA VAL A 37 14.04 -20.85 0.13
C VAL A 37 14.00 -19.34 -0.03
N VAL A 38 15.18 -18.70 -0.12
CA VAL A 38 15.30 -17.27 -0.38
C VAL A 38 15.67 -17.05 -1.84
N LYS A 39 14.85 -16.28 -2.55
CA LYS A 39 15.08 -15.92 -3.95
C LYS A 39 15.26 -14.40 -4.06
N PRO A 40 16.46 -13.88 -4.33
CA PRO A 40 16.62 -12.49 -4.72
C PRO A 40 15.97 -12.30 -6.10
N ILE A 41 15.11 -11.29 -6.23
CA ILE A 41 14.35 -11.02 -7.46
C ILE A 41 14.93 -9.80 -8.17
N SER A 42 15.25 -8.74 -7.41
CA SER A 42 15.75 -7.47 -7.94
C SER A 42 16.80 -6.88 -7.02
N GLY A 43 17.83 -6.24 -7.59
CA GLY A 43 18.90 -5.58 -6.85
C GLY A 43 19.79 -6.51 -6.03
N ASN A 44 20.34 -5.99 -4.94
CA ASN A 44 21.22 -6.73 -4.03
C ASN A 44 20.68 -6.69 -2.58
N PRO A 45 19.61 -7.41 -2.28
CA PRO A 45 18.96 -7.36 -0.97
C PRO A 45 19.88 -7.90 0.14
N ASN A 46 19.98 -7.14 1.23
CA ASN A 46 20.75 -7.56 2.39
C ASN A 46 20.12 -8.79 3.05
N LYS A 47 20.83 -9.91 3.05
CA LYS A 47 20.36 -11.20 3.57
C LYS A 47 19.86 -11.15 5.02
N ARG A 48 20.39 -10.23 5.85
CA ARG A 48 19.99 -10.08 7.26
C ARG A 48 18.60 -9.47 7.42
N HIS A 49 18.10 -8.76 6.41
CA HIS A 49 16.80 -8.10 6.41
C HIS A 49 15.72 -8.88 5.66
N ILE A 50 16.05 -10.03 5.07
CA ILE A 50 15.07 -10.86 4.36
C ILE A 50 14.26 -11.65 5.38
N SER A 51 13.02 -11.20 5.62
CA SER A 51 12.09 -11.84 6.55
C SER A 51 10.64 -11.62 6.14
N THR A 52 9.79 -12.62 6.34
CA THR A 52 8.33 -12.48 6.15
C THR A 52 7.67 -11.62 7.22
N SER A 53 8.36 -11.40 8.34
CA SER A 53 7.81 -10.65 9.48
C SER A 53 7.41 -9.21 9.14
N TYR A 54 8.09 -8.57 8.19
CA TYR A 54 7.75 -7.21 7.73
C TYR A 54 6.39 -7.18 7.06
N VAL A 55 6.14 -8.12 6.14
CA VAL A 55 4.84 -8.21 5.43
C VAL A 55 3.73 -8.64 6.39
N GLU A 56 4.00 -9.61 7.26
CA GLU A 56 3.05 -10.07 8.28
C GLU A 56 2.67 -8.94 9.24
N ARG A 57 3.67 -8.15 9.67
CA ARG A 57 3.46 -6.96 10.51
C ARG A 57 2.64 -5.90 9.80
N GLN A 58 2.93 -5.63 8.53
CA GLN A 58 2.18 -4.66 7.73
C GLN A 58 0.74 -5.11 7.52
N ASN A 59 0.51 -6.39 7.23
CA ASN A 59 -0.83 -6.97 7.13
C ASN A 59 -1.63 -6.82 8.43
N LEU A 60 -0.98 -7.01 9.58
CA LEU A 60 -1.61 -6.80 10.89
C LEU A 60 -1.96 -5.31 11.08
N SER A 61 -1.07 -4.40 10.71
CA SER A 61 -1.29 -2.96 10.80
C SER A 61 -2.46 -2.52 9.94
N MET A 62 -2.56 -3.03 8.71
CA MET A 62 -3.69 -2.79 7.81
C MET A 62 -5.01 -3.31 8.39
N ARG A 63 -5.04 -4.54 8.91
CA ARG A 63 -6.24 -5.11 9.54
C ARG A 63 -6.72 -4.31 10.76
N LYS A 64 -5.79 -3.75 11.54
CA LYS A 64 -6.12 -2.89 12.67
C LYS A 64 -6.56 -1.48 12.24
N GLY A 65 -5.97 -0.94 11.18
CA GLY A 65 -6.22 0.43 10.72
C GLY A 65 -7.38 0.57 9.74
N ILE A 66 -7.67 -0.46 8.95
CA ILE A 66 -8.73 -0.43 7.95
C ILE A 66 -9.77 -1.50 8.27
N ARG A 67 -10.96 -1.07 8.68
CA ARG A 67 -12.05 -1.99 9.02
C ARG A 67 -12.43 -2.94 7.89
N ARG A 68 -12.24 -2.54 6.64
CA ARG A 68 -12.53 -3.36 5.44
C ARG A 68 -11.71 -4.64 5.35
N PHE A 69 -10.54 -4.71 6.03
CA PHE A 69 -9.70 -5.90 6.12
C PHE A 69 -9.95 -6.75 7.37
N THR A 70 -10.86 -6.31 8.23
CA THR A 70 -11.24 -7.08 9.42
C THR A 70 -12.12 -8.26 9.01
N ARG A 71 -11.88 -9.44 9.59
CA ARG A 71 -12.70 -10.62 9.34
C ARG A 71 -14.13 -10.41 9.89
N LEU A 72 -15.11 -11.00 9.22
CA LEU A 72 -16.52 -10.99 9.62
C LEU A 72 -17.08 -9.55 9.85
N THR A 73 -16.81 -8.67 8.91
CA THR A 73 -17.34 -7.30 8.94
C THR A 73 -18.22 -7.01 7.73
N ASN A 74 -19.24 -6.19 7.90
CA ASN A 74 -20.07 -5.66 6.80
C ASN A 74 -19.41 -4.45 6.10
N ALA A 75 -18.20 -4.07 6.48
CA ALA A 75 -17.48 -2.91 5.96
C ALA A 75 -16.68 -3.21 4.69
N PHE A 76 -17.11 -4.13 3.84
CA PHE A 76 -16.46 -4.43 2.57
C PHE A 76 -16.78 -3.39 1.49
N SER A 77 -15.90 -3.27 0.51
CA SER A 77 -16.12 -2.40 -0.65
C SER A 77 -16.82 -3.18 -1.76
N LYS A 78 -17.97 -2.68 -2.23
CA LYS A 78 -18.70 -3.28 -3.37
C LYS A 78 -18.00 -3.01 -4.69
N LYS A 79 -17.31 -1.86 -4.82
CA LYS A 79 -16.55 -1.48 -6.01
C LYS A 79 -15.05 -1.54 -5.72
N LEU A 80 -14.28 -2.04 -6.68
CA LEU A 80 -12.81 -2.13 -6.58
C LEU A 80 -12.18 -0.74 -6.39
N GLU A 81 -12.63 0.25 -7.14
CA GLU A 81 -12.15 1.63 -7.05
C GLU A 81 -12.23 2.18 -5.61
N ASN A 82 -13.38 2.02 -4.95
CA ASN A 82 -13.55 2.44 -3.56
C ASN A 82 -12.61 1.70 -2.60
N HIS A 83 -12.25 0.47 -2.95
CA HIS A 83 -11.28 -0.29 -2.17
C HIS A 83 -9.87 0.26 -2.34
N MET A 84 -9.48 0.56 -3.58
CA MET A 84 -8.19 1.17 -3.91
C MET A 84 -8.02 2.53 -3.24
N HIS A 85 -9.03 3.41 -3.33
CA HIS A 85 -9.00 4.71 -2.66
C HIS A 85 -8.86 4.61 -1.15
N ALA A 86 -9.58 3.67 -0.52
CA ALA A 86 -9.45 3.46 0.92
C ALA A 86 -8.05 2.99 1.35
N ILE A 87 -7.40 2.16 0.54
CA ILE A 87 -6.02 1.72 0.76
C ILE A 87 -5.06 2.89 0.59
N SER A 88 -5.23 3.69 -0.47
CA SER A 88 -4.40 4.86 -0.75
C SER A 88 -4.45 5.88 0.38
N ILE A 89 -5.65 6.23 0.86
CA ILE A 89 -5.83 7.13 2.00
C ILE A 89 -5.17 6.57 3.27
N TYR A 90 -5.32 5.26 3.52
CA TYR A 90 -4.67 4.64 4.66
C TYR A 90 -3.16 4.75 4.61
N PHE A 91 -2.53 4.43 3.47
CA PHE A 91 -1.08 4.52 3.34
C PHE A 91 -0.58 5.96 3.34
N MET A 92 -1.36 6.90 2.79
CA MET A 92 -1.05 8.31 2.89
C MET A 92 -0.99 8.76 4.36
N HIS A 93 -2.04 8.50 5.12
CA HIS A 93 -2.04 8.78 6.56
C HIS A 93 -0.93 8.03 7.31
N TYR A 94 -0.73 6.73 7.02
CA TYR A 94 0.27 5.90 7.69
C TYR A 94 1.69 6.41 7.48
N ASN A 95 2.01 6.83 6.26
CA ASN A 95 3.37 7.23 5.91
C ASN A 95 3.67 8.69 6.23
N PHE A 96 2.71 9.60 6.12
CA PHE A 96 2.94 11.03 6.20
C PHE A 96 2.43 11.68 7.50
N ALA A 97 1.31 11.23 8.05
CA ALA A 97 0.68 11.85 9.21
C ALA A 97 0.88 11.09 10.53
N ARG A 98 1.00 9.76 10.46
CA ARG A 98 1.09 8.95 11.67
C ARG A 98 2.52 8.84 12.18
N VAL A 99 2.79 9.39 13.38
CA VAL A 99 4.06 9.19 14.09
C VAL A 99 4.14 7.75 14.63
N HIS A 100 5.24 7.06 14.34
CA HIS A 100 5.51 5.71 14.80
C HIS A 100 6.35 5.74 16.08
N GLN A 101 5.94 4.98 17.07
CA GLN A 101 6.63 4.95 18.39
C GLN A 101 8.12 4.57 18.28
N THR A 102 8.45 3.64 17.40
CA THR A 102 9.83 3.18 17.20
C THR A 102 10.68 4.21 16.47
N LEU A 103 10.13 4.86 15.45
CA LEU A 103 10.83 5.87 14.65
C LEU A 103 10.79 7.25 15.32
N ARG A 104 9.78 7.52 16.16
CA ARG A 104 9.46 8.82 16.76
C ARG A 104 9.12 9.92 15.75
N VAL A 105 9.07 9.56 14.48
CA VAL A 105 8.68 10.38 13.34
C VAL A 105 7.77 9.56 12.42
N THR A 106 7.34 10.14 11.31
CA THR A 106 6.61 9.40 10.27
C THR A 106 7.59 8.67 9.34
N PRO A 107 7.18 7.57 8.68
CA PRO A 107 8.03 6.88 7.71
C PRO A 107 8.53 7.78 6.58
N ALA A 108 7.72 8.75 6.13
CA ALA A 108 8.10 9.68 5.06
C ALA A 108 9.21 10.65 5.51
N VAL A 109 9.18 11.10 6.76
CA VAL A 109 10.24 11.95 7.33
C VAL A 109 11.53 11.14 7.51
N GLU A 110 11.44 9.92 8.03
CA GLU A 110 12.60 9.04 8.18
C GLU A 110 13.24 8.71 6.83
N ALA A 111 12.43 8.47 5.80
CA ALA A 111 12.88 8.23 4.43
C ALA A 111 13.32 9.52 3.68
N ARG A 112 13.25 10.69 4.33
CA ARG A 112 13.58 12.00 3.73
C ARG A 112 12.74 12.34 2.48
N VAL A 113 11.53 11.81 2.41
CA VAL A 113 10.53 12.14 1.37
C VAL A 113 9.71 13.36 1.77
N SER A 114 9.60 13.60 3.08
CA SER A 114 8.95 14.79 3.66
C SER A 114 9.88 15.40 4.71
N ASP A 115 9.80 16.71 4.89
CA ASP A 115 10.54 17.48 5.87
C ASP A 115 9.79 17.67 7.20
N HIS A 116 8.49 17.36 7.22
CA HIS A 116 7.63 17.48 8.39
C HIS A 116 6.57 16.39 8.47
N VAL A 117 5.89 16.33 9.60
CA VAL A 117 4.73 15.46 9.83
C VAL A 117 3.50 16.17 9.28
N TRP A 118 2.82 15.55 8.33
CA TRP A 118 1.65 16.13 7.68
C TRP A 118 0.42 16.16 8.60
N THR A 119 -0.34 17.23 8.51
CA THR A 119 -1.65 17.34 9.14
C THR A 119 -2.73 16.72 8.25
N LEU A 120 -3.92 16.50 8.83
CA LEU A 120 -5.06 16.02 8.05
C LEU A 120 -5.54 17.06 7.04
N GLU A 121 -5.42 18.36 7.38
CA GLU A 121 -5.76 19.47 6.51
C GLU A 121 -4.89 19.49 5.24
N GLU A 122 -3.60 19.22 5.37
CA GLU A 122 -2.69 19.13 4.22
C GLU A 122 -3.05 17.96 3.31
N ILE A 123 -3.42 16.79 3.89
CA ILE A 123 -3.88 15.63 3.10
C ILE A 123 -5.17 15.97 2.35
N VAL A 124 -6.13 16.63 3.00
CA VAL A 124 -7.38 17.06 2.36
C VAL A 124 -7.13 18.09 1.27
N GLY A 125 -6.22 19.03 1.51
CA GLY A 125 -5.83 20.06 0.52
C GLY A 125 -5.29 19.47 -0.79
N LEU A 126 -4.65 18.29 -0.75
CA LEU A 126 -4.24 17.60 -1.98
C LEU A 126 -5.43 17.15 -2.84
N VAL A 127 -6.53 16.74 -2.22
CA VAL A 127 -7.75 16.33 -2.93
C VAL A 127 -8.38 17.56 -3.60
N GLU A 128 -8.49 18.69 -2.89
CA GLU A 128 -9.03 19.93 -3.42
C GLU A 128 -8.18 20.47 -4.58
N ALA A 129 -6.85 20.41 -4.45
CA ALA A 129 -5.92 20.80 -5.52
C ALA A 129 -6.06 19.88 -6.75
N GLY A 130 -6.25 18.58 -6.54
CA GLY A 130 -6.51 17.61 -7.61
C GLY A 130 -7.81 17.89 -8.36
N GLU A 131 -8.91 18.12 -7.64
CA GLU A 131 -10.22 18.45 -8.23
C GLU A 131 -10.19 19.78 -9.00
N ALA A 132 -9.48 20.78 -8.50
CA ALA A 132 -9.27 22.04 -9.18
C ALA A 132 -8.49 21.88 -10.50
N SER A 133 -7.47 21.02 -10.52
CA SER A 133 -6.69 20.72 -11.72
C SER A 133 -7.53 19.96 -12.77
N ASP A 134 -8.29 18.97 -12.35
CA ASP A 134 -9.15 18.17 -13.22
C ASP A 134 -10.29 19.00 -13.81
N SER A 135 -10.92 19.86 -13.02
CA SER A 135 -11.95 20.79 -13.51
C SER A 135 -11.39 21.79 -14.54
N ALA A 136 -10.15 22.28 -14.34
CA ALA A 136 -9.48 23.16 -15.29
C ALA A 136 -9.15 22.43 -16.62
N VAL A 137 -8.72 21.16 -16.56
CA VAL A 137 -8.44 20.34 -17.75
C VAL A 137 -9.74 20.06 -18.52
N VAL A 138 -10.82 19.72 -17.82
CA VAL A 138 -12.15 19.52 -18.43
C VAL A 138 -12.65 20.80 -19.08
N ALA A 139 -12.57 21.94 -18.42
CA ALA A 139 -12.99 23.25 -18.98
C ALA A 139 -12.22 23.60 -20.26
N LYS A 140 -10.88 23.40 -20.27
CA LYS A 140 -10.05 23.60 -21.48
C LYS A 140 -10.45 22.66 -22.62
N GLY A 141 -10.76 21.41 -22.32
CA GLY A 141 -11.23 20.43 -23.30
C GLY A 141 -12.59 20.82 -23.92
N TRP A 142 -13.51 21.37 -23.14
CA TRP A 142 -14.80 21.87 -23.61
C TRP A 142 -14.67 23.13 -24.47
N ALA A 143 -13.78 24.08 -24.08
CA ALA A 143 -13.50 25.28 -24.85
C ALA A 143 -12.91 24.94 -26.24
N LYS A 144 -11.98 24.00 -26.30
CA LYS A 144 -11.38 23.51 -27.56
C LYS A 144 -12.41 22.88 -28.49
N ARG A 145 -13.36 22.09 -27.96
CA ARG A 145 -14.45 21.47 -28.76
C ARG A 145 -15.47 22.49 -29.26
N ARG A 146 -15.72 23.58 -28.50
CA ARG A 146 -16.61 24.67 -28.96
C ARG A 146 -15.98 25.45 -30.10
N ALA A 147 -14.68 25.80 -29.98
CA ALA A 147 -13.96 26.51 -31.03
C ALA A 147 -13.94 25.71 -32.37
N ALA A 148 -13.67 24.41 -32.31
CA ALA A 148 -13.65 23.55 -33.49
C ALA A 148 -15.03 23.42 -34.21
N LYS A 149 -16.13 23.74 -33.51
CA LYS A 149 -17.52 23.64 -34.08
C LYS A 149 -18.02 24.98 -34.66
N THR A 150 -17.26 26.06 -34.48
CA THR A 150 -17.59 27.41 -35.02
C THR A 150 -16.92 27.66 -36.38
N ASP A 151 -15.95 26.82 -36.75
CA ASP A 151 -15.19 26.92 -38.01
C ASP A 151 -15.75 26.02 -39.16
N GLU A 152 -16.89 25.35 -38.92
CA GLU A 152 -17.72 24.65 -39.93
C GLU A 152 -19.00 25.47 -40.25
#